data_3ab414703a324a3d52f32a91f963f962
#
_entry.id   3ab414703a324a3d52f32a91f963f962
#
_cell.length_a   1.000
_cell.length_b   1.000
_cell.length_c   1.000
_cell.angle_alpha   90.00
_cell.angle_beta   90.00
_cell.angle_gamma   90.00
#
_symmetry.space_group_name_H-M   'P 1'
#
loop_
_entity.id
_entity.type
_entity.pdbx_description
1 polymer ?
#
loop_
_entity_poly.entity_id
_entity_poly.type
_entity_poly.pdbx_seq_one_letter_code
_entity_poly.pdbx_strand_id
1 'polypeptide(L)' 'MIRYKINILEALKEAGYNTNRLRKEKLLAEGVIQSLRLGKYIGLPSIDKICAMLDCQPADLIEYVKDDGGVQENI' A
#
# COMPACT_ATOMS: atom_id res chain seq x y z
N MET A 1 12.48 -8.18 -4.06
CA MET A 1 11.69 -7.64 -2.94
C MET A 1 10.41 -6.99 -3.45
N ILE A 2 9.36 -7.04 -2.67
CA ILE A 2 8.11 -6.37 -3.00
C ILE A 2 8.23 -4.91 -2.61
N ARG A 3 7.77 -4.04 -3.48
CA ARG A 3 7.75 -2.61 -3.17
C ARG A 3 6.50 -1.97 -3.75
N TYR A 4 6.19 -0.78 -3.28
CA TYR A 4 5.06 -0.02 -3.81
C TYR A 4 5.45 0.61 -5.14
N LYS A 5 4.56 0.50 -6.12
CA LYS A 5 4.77 1.12 -7.43
C LYS A 5 4.42 2.59 -7.41
N ILE A 6 3.52 2.97 -6.52
CA ILE A 6 3.00 4.33 -6.43
C ILE A 6 2.97 4.75 -4.98
N ASN A 7 2.78 6.04 -4.75
CA ASN A 7 2.52 6.53 -3.41
C ASN A 7 1.03 6.31 -3.15
N ILE A 8 0.72 5.28 -2.39
CA ILE A 8 -0.67 4.87 -2.17
C ILE A 8 -1.48 5.95 -1.44
N LEU A 9 -0.88 6.58 -0.42
CA LEU A 9 -1.59 7.63 0.31
C LEU A 9 -1.92 8.81 -0.60
N GLU A 10 -1.00 9.14 -1.53
CA GLU A 10 -1.25 10.22 -2.48
C GLU A 10 -2.34 9.82 -3.46
N ALA A 11 -2.32 8.59 -3.95
CA ALA A 11 -3.35 8.11 -4.86
C ALA A 11 -4.72 8.11 -4.19
N LEU A 12 -4.78 7.71 -2.93
CA LEU A 12 -6.02 7.73 -2.16
C LEU A 12 -6.52 9.16 -1.99
N LYS A 13 -5.61 10.09 -1.69
CA LYS A 13 -5.97 11.49 -1.53
C LYS A 13 -6.56 12.04 -2.81
N GLU A 14 -5.96 11.72 -3.95
CA GLU A 14 -6.46 12.18 -5.23
C GLU A 14 -7.82 11.59 -5.57
N ALA A 15 -8.11 10.42 -5.04
CA ALA A 15 -9.41 9.78 -5.23
C ALA A 15 -10.46 10.23 -4.21
N GLY A 16 -10.09 11.18 -3.34
CA GLY A 16 -11.02 11.71 -2.36
C GLY A 16 -10.87 11.12 -0.96
N TYR A 17 -9.87 10.27 -0.74
CA TYR A 17 -9.67 9.62 0.55
C TYR A 17 -8.40 10.15 1.21
N ASN A 18 -8.42 11.36 1.73
CA ASN A 18 -7.26 11.87 2.45
C ASN A 18 -7.14 11.16 3.80
N THR A 19 -6.01 11.33 4.49
CA THR A 19 -5.76 10.60 5.73
C THR A 19 -6.78 10.91 6.81
N ASN A 20 -7.28 12.15 6.84
CA ASN A 20 -8.28 12.52 7.81
C ASN A 20 -9.55 11.69 7.60
N ARG A 21 -9.98 11.54 6.35
CA ARG A 21 -11.16 10.76 6.01
C ARG A 21 -10.94 9.28 6.31
N LEU A 22 -9.73 8.77 5.99
CA LEU A 22 -9.40 7.38 6.25
C LEU A 22 -9.56 7.05 7.74
N ARG A 23 -9.12 7.96 8.60
CA ARG A 23 -9.24 7.77 10.04
C ARG A 23 -10.66 7.97 10.53
N LYS A 24 -11.30 9.04 10.09
CA LYS A 24 -12.62 9.39 10.56
C LYS A 24 -13.66 8.35 10.21
N GLU A 25 -13.59 7.82 8.99
CA GLU A 25 -14.53 6.81 8.54
C GLU A 25 -14.03 5.40 8.80
N LYS A 26 -12.88 5.27 9.42
CA LYS A 26 -12.29 3.98 9.78
C LYS A 26 -12.13 3.07 8.59
N LEU A 27 -11.75 3.66 7.45
CA LEU A 27 -11.54 2.90 6.23
C LEU A 27 -10.26 2.09 6.27
N LEU A 28 -9.22 2.64 6.91
CA LEU A 28 -7.96 1.93 7.13
C LEU A 28 -7.53 2.13 8.58
N ALA A 29 -6.97 1.10 9.17
CA ALA A 29 -6.46 1.20 10.54
C ALA A 29 -5.26 2.14 10.58
N GLU A 30 -5.04 2.74 11.73
CA GLU A 30 -3.93 3.68 11.91
C GLU A 30 -2.58 3.04 11.61
N GLY A 31 -2.41 1.77 11.99
CA GLY A 31 -1.17 1.06 11.70
C GLY A 31 -0.91 0.91 10.21
N VAL A 32 -1.97 0.73 9.43
CA VAL A 32 -1.84 0.63 7.98
C VAL A 32 -1.45 1.98 7.39
N ILE A 33 -2.07 3.05 7.86
CA ILE A 33 -1.74 4.41 7.41
C ILE A 33 -0.28 4.72 7.69
N GLN A 34 0.19 4.39 8.89
CA GLN A 34 1.59 4.62 9.25
C GLN A 34 2.53 3.77 8.40
N SER A 35 2.17 2.51 8.17
CA SER A 35 3.00 1.64 7.33
C SER A 35 3.12 2.20 5.92
N LEU A 36 2.02 2.67 5.34
CA LEU A 36 2.06 3.28 4.02
C LEU A 36 2.92 4.54 4.00
N ARG A 37 2.85 5.34 5.06
CA ARG A 37 3.65 6.56 5.16
C ARG A 37 5.14 6.25 5.23
N LEU A 38 5.49 5.16 5.91
CA LEU A 38 6.88 4.77 6.11
C LEU A 38 7.38 3.83 5.03
N GLY A 39 6.53 3.44 4.09
CA GLY A 39 6.92 2.49 3.04
C GLY A 39 7.04 1.07 3.52
N LYS A 40 6.40 0.74 4.63
CA LYS A 40 6.45 -0.62 5.17
C LYS A 40 5.32 -1.47 4.59
N TYR A 41 5.48 -2.78 4.69
CA TYR A 41 4.50 -3.72 4.16
C TYR A 41 3.20 -3.67 4.95
N ILE A 42 2.11 -3.93 4.24
CA ILE A 42 0.78 -4.07 4.85
C ILE A 42 0.23 -5.42 4.43
N GLY A 43 -0.78 -5.87 5.15
CA GLY A 43 -1.36 -7.19 4.87
C GLY A 43 -2.28 -7.20 3.68
N LEU A 44 -2.57 -8.38 3.19
CA LEU A 44 -3.47 -8.56 2.06
C LEU A 44 -4.88 -8.00 2.33
N PRO A 45 -5.44 -8.11 3.55
CA PRO A 45 -6.75 -7.48 3.79
C PRO A 45 -6.74 -5.99 3.56
N SER A 46 -5.62 -5.31 3.84
CA SER A 46 -5.51 -3.88 3.58
C SER A 46 -5.36 -3.60 2.10
N ILE A 47 -4.61 -4.43 1.40
CA ILE A 47 -4.48 -4.32 -0.06
C ILE A 47 -5.85 -4.47 -0.71
N ASP A 48 -6.65 -5.42 -0.22
CA ASP A 48 -8.00 -5.66 -0.72
C ASP A 48 -8.85 -4.38 -0.61
N LYS A 49 -8.82 -3.75 0.57
CA LYS A 49 -9.59 -2.52 0.79
C LYS A 49 -9.13 -1.38 -0.12
N ILE A 50 -7.83 -1.24 -0.28
CA ILE A 50 -7.27 -0.17 -1.11
C ILE A 50 -7.65 -0.39 -2.57
N CYS A 51 -7.58 -1.62 -3.04
CA CYS A 51 -7.99 -1.94 -4.40
C CYS A 51 -9.46 -1.58 -4.63
N ALA A 52 -10.30 -1.86 -3.64
CA ALA A 52 -11.72 -1.52 -3.75
C ALA A 52 -11.92 -0.01 -3.80
N MET A 53 -11.18 0.75 -2.98
CA MET A 53 -11.30 2.20 -2.93
C MET A 53 -10.80 2.85 -4.21
N LEU A 54 -9.74 2.32 -4.80
CA LEU A 54 -9.14 2.89 -6.00
C LEU A 54 -9.63 2.22 -7.28
N ASP A 55 -10.44 1.17 -7.16
CA ASP A 55 -10.95 0.40 -8.28
C ASP A 55 -9.79 -0.06 -9.15
N CYS A 56 -8.85 -0.75 -8.54
CA CYS A 56 -7.64 -1.19 -9.23
C CYS A 56 -7.25 -2.60 -8.77
N GLN A 57 -6.19 -3.11 -9.37
CA GLN A 57 -5.67 -4.44 -9.05
C GLN A 57 -4.43 -4.30 -8.15
N PRO A 58 -4.11 -5.34 -7.37
CA PRO A 58 -2.88 -5.27 -6.55
C PRO A 58 -1.65 -4.97 -7.37
N ALA A 59 -1.59 -5.43 -8.62
CA ALA A 59 -0.44 -5.16 -9.48
C ALA A 59 -0.29 -3.69 -9.84
N ASP A 60 -1.33 -2.90 -9.64
CA ASP A 60 -1.24 -1.45 -9.83
C ASP A 60 -0.61 -0.77 -8.64
N LEU A 61 -0.57 -1.45 -7.51
CA LEU A 61 -0.10 -0.86 -6.24
C LEU A 61 1.30 -1.33 -5.88
N ILE A 62 1.62 -2.59 -6.15
CA ILE A 62 2.88 -3.21 -5.71
C ILE A 62 3.50 -3.99 -6.86
N GLU A 63 4.79 -4.24 -6.72
CA GLU A 63 5.51 -5.04 -7.71
C GLU A 63 6.65 -5.76 -7.03
N TYR A 64 7.10 -6.84 -7.64
CA TYR A 64 8.30 -7.52 -7.19
C TYR A 64 9.47 -7.02 -8.02
N VAL A 65 10.55 -6.67 -7.34
CA VAL A 65 11.77 -6.21 -8.00
C VAL A 65 12.88 -7.14 -7.56
N LYS A 66 13.63 -7.64 -8.53
CA LYS A 66 14.75 -8.50 -8.23
C LYS A 66 15.81 -7.69 -7.51
N ASP A 67 16.31 -8.26 -6.41
CA ASP A 67 17.30 -7.59 -5.60
C ASP A 67 18.67 -7.84 -6.19
N ASP A 68 19.24 -6.85 -6.87
CA ASP A 68 20.52 -7.00 -7.52
C ASP A 68 21.63 -7.32 -6.61
N GLY A 69 21.71 -6.73 -5.48
CA GLY A 69 22.83 -6.95 -4.60
C GLY A 69 22.59 -8.10 -3.69
N GLY A 70 21.41 -8.54 -3.65
CA GLY A 70 21.04 -9.49 -2.68
C GLY A 70 21.29 -10.84 -3.10
N VAL A 71 21.47 -11.63 -2.23
CA VAL A 71 21.54 -12.88 -2.48
C VAL A 71 20.51 -13.50 -1.79
N GLN A 72 19.82 -14.01 -2.18
CA GLN A 72 18.86 -14.41 -1.54
C GLN A 72 18.76 -15.65 -1.31
N GLU A 73 19.08 -16.19 -0.97
CA GLU A 73 19.15 -17.24 -0.92
C GLU A 73 18.37 -17.84 -0.36
N ASN A 74 18.14 -18.11 -0.08
CA ASN A 74 17.61 -18.70 0.37
C ASN A 74 16.65 -19.06 0.60
N ILE A 75 16.22 -19.28 0.37
CA ILE A 75 15.34 -19.66 0.56
C ILE A 75 15.10 -20.52 0.49
#